data_13015e51dd148606b6cccc2ba6b2a00e
#
_entry.id   13015e51dd148606b6cccc2ba6b2a00e
#
_cell.length_a   1.000
_cell.length_b   1.000
_cell.length_c   1.000
_cell.angle_alpha   90.00
_cell.angle_beta   90.00
_cell.angle_gamma   90.00
#
_symmetry.space_group_name_H-M   'P 1'
#
loop_
_entity.id
_entity.type
_entity.pdbx_description
1 polymer ?
#
loop_
_entity_poly.entity_id
_entity_poly.type
_entity_poly.pdbx_seq_one_letter_code
_entity_poly.pdbx_strand_id
1 'polypeptide(L)'
;MKKFFLFAAMLMAVAALTFTGCKQNTPADPNEARIAQIKADIQGTWEGRTTTLLGEGDHVTITFADTKITAVFDDNETVNVNILAWNCIDAKDVWLDLDDEQKTHLTIHSIDGDKMLAGSDSSFGMNIFPTEMTRVKK
;
A
#
# COMPACT_ATOMS: atom_id res chain seq x y z
N MET A 1 -1.73 -48.86 8.74
CA MET A 1 -1.24 -48.57 7.41
C MET A 1 -2.27 -48.05 6.42
N LYS A 2 -3.49 -48.59 6.45
CA LYS A 2 -4.57 -48.09 5.57
C LYS A 2 -4.97 -46.62 5.83
N LYS A 3 -4.82 -46.15 7.05
CA LYS A 3 -5.16 -44.76 7.41
C LYS A 3 -4.15 -43.73 6.88
N PHE A 4 -2.91 -44.12 6.64
CA PHE A 4 -1.89 -43.24 6.07
C PHE A 4 -2.09 -42.98 4.58
N PHE A 5 -2.61 -43.97 3.85
CA PHE A 5 -2.88 -43.81 2.42
C PHE A 5 -4.05 -42.85 2.14
N LEU A 6 -5.06 -42.85 3.01
CA LEU A 6 -6.18 -41.95 2.89
C LEU A 6 -5.77 -40.48 3.16
N PHE A 7 -4.85 -40.26 4.09
CA PHE A 7 -4.34 -38.93 4.35
C PHE A 7 -3.49 -38.37 3.22
N ALA A 8 -2.65 -39.21 2.62
CA ALA A 8 -1.83 -38.82 1.48
C ALA A 8 -2.68 -38.51 0.24
N ALA A 9 -3.73 -39.27 0.00
CA ALA A 9 -4.65 -39.02 -1.10
C ALA A 9 -5.46 -37.73 -0.91
N MET A 10 -5.86 -37.42 0.32
CA MET A 10 -6.53 -36.13 0.63
C MET A 10 -5.62 -34.92 0.46
N LEU A 11 -4.38 -35.03 0.86
CA LEU A 11 -3.38 -33.97 0.66
C LEU A 11 -3.10 -33.72 -0.81
N MET A 12 -3.03 -34.78 -1.62
CA MET A 12 -2.86 -34.64 -3.07
C MET A 12 -4.07 -34.01 -3.76
N ALA A 13 -5.27 -34.32 -3.29
CA ALA A 13 -6.48 -33.74 -3.86
C ALA A 13 -6.58 -32.23 -3.59
N VAL A 14 -6.21 -31.80 -2.38
CA VAL A 14 -6.20 -30.37 -2.03
C VAL A 14 -5.11 -29.63 -2.82
N ALA A 15 -3.93 -30.21 -2.99
CA ALA A 15 -2.88 -29.62 -3.79
C ALA A 15 -3.27 -29.52 -5.27
N ALA A 16 -3.94 -30.54 -5.80
CA ALA A 16 -4.41 -30.54 -7.19
C ALA A 16 -5.51 -29.49 -7.42
N LEU A 17 -6.41 -29.29 -6.48
CA LEU A 17 -7.44 -28.26 -6.57
C LEU A 17 -6.84 -26.85 -6.54
N THR A 18 -5.85 -26.62 -5.70
CA THR A 18 -5.16 -25.33 -5.63
C THR A 18 -4.38 -25.05 -6.92
N PHE A 19 -3.77 -26.08 -7.49
CA PHE A 19 -3.02 -25.95 -8.72
C PHE A 19 -3.93 -25.74 -9.93
N THR A 20 -5.08 -26.38 -9.97
CA THR A 20 -6.06 -26.24 -11.05
C THR A 20 -6.68 -24.83 -11.03
N GLY A 21 -6.93 -24.26 -9.85
CA GLY A 21 -7.39 -22.87 -9.70
C GLY A 21 -6.38 -21.87 -10.26
N CYS A 22 -5.09 -22.06 -10.03
CA CYS A 22 -4.04 -21.20 -10.56
C CYS A 22 -3.87 -21.31 -12.09
N LYS A 23 -4.18 -22.44 -12.69
CA LYS A 23 -4.07 -22.64 -14.15
C LYS A 23 -5.21 -22.06 -14.96
N GLN A 24 -6.37 -21.86 -14.33
CA GLN A 24 -7.56 -21.29 -14.99
C GLN A 24 -7.51 -19.78 -15.06
N ASN A 25 -6.68 -19.16 -14.23
CA ASN A 25 -6.48 -17.72 -14.28
C ASN A 25 -5.37 -17.41 -15.28
N THR A 26 -5.65 -16.48 -16.18
CA THR A 26 -4.61 -15.79 -16.95
C THR A 26 -3.48 -15.40 -15.99
N PRO A 27 -2.21 -15.46 -16.45
CA PRO A 27 -1.11 -14.96 -15.60
C PRO A 27 -1.49 -13.61 -15.06
N ALA A 28 -1.47 -13.45 -13.74
CA ALA A 28 -1.81 -12.20 -13.10
C ALA A 28 -1.00 -11.08 -13.75
N ASP A 29 -1.66 -9.99 -14.12
CA ASP A 29 -0.97 -8.81 -14.58
C ASP A 29 0.08 -8.42 -13.51
N PRO A 30 1.36 -8.27 -13.87
CA PRO A 30 2.39 -7.88 -12.90
C PRO A 30 2.06 -6.58 -12.16
N ASN A 31 1.38 -5.66 -12.80
CA ASN A 31 0.92 -4.41 -12.19
C ASN A 31 -0.15 -4.66 -11.13
N GLU A 32 -1.13 -5.50 -11.41
CA GLU A 32 -2.17 -5.88 -10.43
C GLU A 32 -1.57 -6.62 -9.24
N ALA A 33 -0.62 -7.52 -9.47
CA ALA A 33 0.09 -8.22 -8.41
C ALA A 33 0.89 -7.25 -7.53
N ARG A 34 1.54 -6.26 -8.12
CA ARG A 34 2.27 -5.22 -7.39
C ARG A 34 1.33 -4.34 -6.57
N ILE A 35 0.22 -3.92 -7.14
CA ILE A 35 -0.82 -3.17 -6.43
C ILE A 35 -1.33 -3.96 -5.22
N ALA A 36 -1.66 -5.23 -5.41
CA ALA A 36 -2.15 -6.10 -4.33
C ALA A 36 -1.11 -6.24 -3.20
N GLN A 37 0.15 -6.38 -3.55
CA GLN A 37 1.25 -6.44 -2.58
C GLN A 37 1.34 -5.14 -1.78
N ILE A 38 1.40 -4.00 -2.45
CA ILE A 38 1.47 -2.69 -1.77
C ILE A 38 0.24 -2.44 -0.91
N LYS A 39 -0.96 -2.78 -1.38
CA LYS A 39 -2.19 -2.67 -0.57
C LYS A 39 -2.11 -3.46 0.73
N ALA A 40 -1.55 -4.65 0.68
CA ALA A 40 -1.36 -5.48 1.87
C ALA A 40 -0.29 -4.89 2.81
N ASP A 41 0.83 -4.46 2.26
CA ASP A 41 1.99 -4.01 3.03
C ASP A 41 1.79 -2.61 3.64
N ILE A 42 1.00 -1.75 3.00
CA ILE A 42 0.79 -0.38 3.44
C ILE A 42 -0.21 -0.25 4.60
N GLN A 43 -1.03 -1.26 4.83
CA GLN A 43 -2.06 -1.19 5.88
C GLN A 43 -1.46 -0.83 7.24
N GLY A 44 -2.18 0.00 8.00
CA GLY A 44 -1.78 0.43 9.32
C GLY A 44 -1.39 1.90 9.37
N THR A 45 -0.61 2.24 10.38
CA THR A 45 -0.25 3.62 10.69
C THR A 45 1.24 3.84 10.49
N TRP A 46 1.55 4.93 9.83
CA TRP A 46 2.90 5.36 9.51
C TRP A 46 3.13 6.78 10.01
N GLU A 47 4.37 7.11 10.33
CA GLU A 47 4.75 8.46 10.76
C GLU A 47 5.96 8.96 9.99
N GLY A 48 6.05 10.25 9.83
CA GLY A 48 7.16 10.91 9.15
C GLY A 48 7.05 12.43 9.26
N ARG A 49 7.96 13.13 8.60
CA ARG A 49 7.94 14.58 8.51
C ARG A 49 7.70 15.01 7.07
N THR A 50 6.83 15.98 6.91
CA THR A 50 6.63 16.61 5.60
C THR A 50 7.89 17.38 5.20
N THR A 51 8.09 17.55 3.91
CA THR A 51 9.18 18.35 3.38
C THR A 51 8.65 19.67 2.84
N THR A 52 9.21 20.77 3.30
CA THR A 52 8.88 22.09 2.80
C THR A 52 10.07 22.69 2.04
N LEU A 53 9.84 23.78 1.33
CA LEU A 53 10.91 24.52 0.64
C LEU A 53 12.00 25.05 1.60
N LEU A 54 11.68 25.15 2.89
CA LEU A 54 12.57 25.65 3.94
C LEU A 54 13.25 24.54 4.76
N GLY A 55 12.97 23.25 4.43
CA GLY A 55 13.52 22.10 5.13
C GLY A 55 12.46 21.16 5.65
N GLU A 56 12.71 20.53 6.80
CA GLU A 56 11.74 19.63 7.42
C GLU A 56 10.48 20.38 7.87
N GLY A 57 9.33 19.82 7.53
CA GLY A 57 8.02 20.34 7.93
C GLY A 57 7.47 19.66 9.18
N ASP A 58 6.15 19.64 9.26
CA ASP A 58 5.43 19.08 10.39
C ASP A 58 5.55 17.57 10.46
N HIS A 59 5.52 17.04 11.66
CA HIS A 59 5.34 15.62 11.87
C HIS A 59 3.90 15.25 11.54
N VAL A 60 3.72 14.16 10.84
CA VAL A 60 2.41 13.66 10.45
C VAL A 60 2.32 12.16 10.70
N THR A 61 1.19 11.73 11.21
CA THR A 61 0.84 10.32 11.36
C THR A 61 -0.23 9.98 10.33
N ILE A 62 0.04 9.00 9.48
CA ILE A 62 -0.82 8.64 8.37
C ILE A 62 -1.31 7.21 8.54
N THR A 63 -2.62 7.03 8.52
CA THR A 63 -3.26 5.71 8.56
C THR A 63 -3.85 5.38 7.19
N PHE A 64 -3.41 4.27 6.63
CA PHE A 64 -3.92 3.76 5.36
C PHE A 64 -4.98 2.68 5.60
N ALA A 65 -6.09 2.84 4.95
CA ALA A 65 -7.14 1.83 4.80
C ALA A 65 -7.38 1.57 3.31
N ASP A 66 -8.21 0.62 2.95
CA ASP A 66 -8.39 0.21 1.55
C ASP A 66 -8.85 1.35 0.63
N THR A 67 -9.67 2.24 1.14
CA THR A 67 -10.32 3.31 0.35
C THR A 67 -10.09 4.71 0.90
N LYS A 68 -9.32 4.83 1.99
CA LYS A 68 -9.21 6.09 2.72
C LYS A 68 -7.83 6.24 3.36
N ILE A 69 -7.34 7.47 3.34
CA ILE A 69 -6.15 7.88 4.08
C ILE A 69 -6.57 8.90 5.13
N THR A 70 -6.09 8.71 6.35
CA THR A 70 -6.26 9.67 7.44
C THR A 70 -4.90 10.19 7.87
N ALA A 71 -4.69 11.49 7.78
CA ALA A 71 -3.46 12.15 8.23
C ALA A 71 -3.76 13.01 9.46
N VAL A 72 -2.94 12.88 10.49
CA VAL A 72 -3.01 13.67 11.72
C VAL A 72 -1.70 14.42 11.90
N PHE A 73 -1.77 15.73 11.97
CA PHE A 73 -0.63 16.62 12.15
C PHE A 73 -0.39 16.96 13.64
N ASP A 74 0.76 17.56 13.94
CA ASP A 74 1.16 17.90 15.32
C ASP A 74 0.17 18.82 16.05
N ASP A 75 -0.53 19.67 15.33
CA ASP A 75 -1.57 20.55 15.86
C ASP A 75 -2.93 19.85 16.06
N ASN A 76 -2.95 18.53 15.89
CA ASN A 76 -4.15 17.68 15.88
C ASN A 76 -5.11 17.95 14.72
N GLU A 77 -4.69 18.71 13.71
CA GLU A 77 -5.47 18.79 12.49
C GLU A 77 -5.55 17.40 11.85
N THR A 78 -6.75 17.01 11.49
CA THR A 78 -7.02 15.72 10.87
C THR A 78 -7.55 15.94 9.46
N VAL A 79 -6.86 15.34 8.50
CA VAL A 79 -7.26 15.35 7.09
C VAL A 79 -7.64 13.93 6.67
N ASN A 80 -8.82 13.81 6.09
CA ASN A 80 -9.30 12.55 5.53
C ASN A 80 -9.41 12.69 4.01
N VAL A 81 -8.82 11.75 3.30
CA VAL A 81 -8.82 11.72 1.84
C VAL A 81 -9.23 10.35 1.36
N ASN A 82 -10.13 10.30 0.39
CA ASN A 82 -10.51 9.05 -0.25
C ASN A 82 -9.51 8.67 -1.34
N ILE A 83 -9.29 7.38 -1.51
CA ILE A 83 -8.49 6.85 -2.60
C ILE A 83 -9.43 6.54 -3.76
N LEU A 84 -9.26 7.22 -4.87
CA LEU A 84 -10.07 7.04 -6.07
C LEU A 84 -9.61 5.85 -6.90
N ALA A 85 -8.31 5.69 -7.04
CA ALA A 85 -7.73 4.63 -7.86
C ALA A 85 -6.33 4.25 -7.38
N TRP A 86 -5.99 3.00 -7.64
CA TRP A 86 -4.64 2.46 -7.47
C TRP A 86 -4.08 2.13 -8.85
N ASN A 87 -2.90 2.60 -9.15
CA ASN A 87 -2.26 2.44 -10.45
C ASN A 87 -0.83 1.94 -10.30
N CYS A 88 -0.32 1.27 -11.32
CA CYS A 88 1.06 0.80 -11.36
C CYS A 88 1.54 0.73 -12.82
N ILE A 89 2.80 1.06 -13.04
CA ILE A 89 3.46 0.89 -14.33
C ILE A 89 4.74 0.06 -14.12
N ASP A 90 4.99 -0.86 -15.04
CA ASP A 90 6.19 -1.70 -15.06
C ASP A 90 6.43 -2.49 -13.78
N ALA A 91 5.38 -2.82 -13.05
CA ALA A 91 5.41 -3.55 -11.77
C ALA A 91 6.39 -2.93 -10.74
N LYS A 92 6.55 -1.62 -10.76
CA LYS A 92 7.46 -0.86 -9.89
C LYS A 92 6.69 0.05 -8.95
N ASP A 93 6.60 1.31 -9.31
CA ASP A 93 5.94 2.31 -8.49
C ASP A 93 4.42 2.16 -8.54
N VAL A 94 3.80 2.20 -7.38
CA VAL A 94 2.35 2.24 -7.24
C VAL A 94 1.95 3.64 -6.85
N TRP A 95 1.01 4.23 -7.56
CA TRP A 95 0.48 5.53 -7.18
C TRP A 95 -1.03 5.47 -6.94
N LEU A 96 -1.44 6.30 -6.00
CA LEU A 96 -2.81 6.46 -5.59
C LEU A 96 -3.31 7.82 -6.08
N ASP A 97 -4.44 7.80 -6.76
CA ASP A 97 -5.17 9.02 -7.09
C ASP A 97 -6.08 9.37 -5.91
N LEU A 98 -5.92 10.55 -5.37
CA LEU A 98 -6.63 11.00 -4.18
C LEU A 98 -7.76 11.95 -4.53
N ASP A 99 -8.86 11.83 -3.79
CA ASP A 99 -10.01 12.73 -3.89
C ASP A 99 -9.82 13.93 -2.95
N ASP A 100 -8.87 14.77 -3.32
CA ASP A 100 -8.64 16.06 -2.68
C ASP A 100 -8.79 17.20 -3.69
N GLU A 101 -8.93 18.42 -3.21
CA GLU A 101 -9.09 19.60 -4.08
C GLU A 101 -7.89 19.81 -5.01
N GLN A 102 -6.73 19.29 -4.61
CA GLN A 102 -5.47 19.46 -5.33
C GLN A 102 -5.18 18.32 -6.30
N LYS A 103 -6.01 17.28 -6.32
CA LYS A 103 -5.80 16.06 -7.12
C LYS A 103 -4.40 15.48 -6.91
N THR A 104 -4.06 15.27 -5.67
CA THR A 104 -2.76 14.74 -5.29
C THR A 104 -2.58 13.31 -5.78
N HIS A 105 -1.42 13.02 -6.31
CA HIS A 105 -0.97 11.66 -6.58
C HIS A 105 0.06 11.28 -5.52
N LEU A 106 -0.23 10.24 -4.78
CA LEU A 106 0.71 9.67 -3.82
C LEU A 106 1.37 8.45 -4.45
N THR A 107 2.67 8.51 -4.66
CA THR A 107 3.45 7.41 -5.23
C THR A 107 4.18 6.67 -4.12
N ILE A 108 4.02 5.35 -4.10
CA ILE A 108 4.75 4.45 -3.19
C ILE A 108 5.87 3.80 -3.99
N HIS A 109 7.11 4.15 -3.66
CA HIS A 109 8.29 3.61 -4.33
C HIS A 109 8.70 2.26 -3.75
N SER A 110 8.69 2.15 -2.42
CA SER A 110 9.04 0.89 -1.75
C SER A 110 8.46 0.82 -0.35
N ILE A 111 8.17 -0.38 0.07
CA ILE A 111 7.91 -0.73 1.48
C ILE A 111 8.86 -1.87 1.82
N ASP A 112 9.71 -1.66 2.81
CA ASP A 112 10.66 -2.65 3.32
C ASP A 112 10.50 -2.75 4.84
N GLY A 113 9.74 -3.75 5.27
CA GLY A 113 9.40 -3.93 6.67
C GLY A 113 8.64 -2.73 7.25
N ASP A 114 9.29 -2.03 8.17
CA ASP A 114 8.72 -0.87 8.84
C ASP A 114 9.09 0.48 8.20
N LYS A 115 9.72 0.45 7.02
CA LYS A 115 10.11 1.66 6.29
C LYS A 115 9.39 1.76 4.96
N MET A 116 8.94 2.96 4.62
CA MET A 116 8.31 3.27 3.35
C MET A 116 8.95 4.49 2.72
N LEU A 117 9.23 4.38 1.42
CA LEU A 117 9.60 5.52 0.59
C LEU A 117 8.41 5.89 -0.29
N ALA A 118 8.04 7.16 -0.25
CA ALA A 118 6.92 7.67 -1.01
C ALA A 118 7.25 9.05 -1.60
N GLY A 119 6.48 9.45 -2.59
CA GLY A 119 6.51 10.78 -3.14
C GLY A 119 5.09 11.28 -3.36
N SER A 120 4.86 12.57 -3.24
CA SER A 120 3.57 13.14 -3.59
C SER A 120 3.76 14.26 -4.62
N ASP A 121 2.85 14.29 -5.57
CA ASP A 121 2.77 15.32 -6.57
C ASP A 121 1.41 16.01 -6.44
N SER A 122 1.45 17.26 -6.05
CA SER A 122 0.24 18.09 -6.00
C SER A 122 0.41 19.28 -6.92
N SER A 123 -0.68 19.71 -7.53
CA SER A 123 -0.70 20.87 -8.43
C SER A 123 -0.22 22.18 -7.78
N PHE A 124 -0.11 22.22 -6.46
CA PHE A 124 0.27 23.39 -5.69
C PHE A 124 1.61 23.25 -4.94
N GLY A 125 2.35 22.15 -5.13
CA GLY A 125 3.69 21.97 -4.56
C GLY A 125 3.75 21.82 -3.04
N MET A 126 2.64 21.61 -2.39
CA MET A 126 2.61 21.29 -0.94
C MET A 126 2.61 19.79 -0.76
N ASN A 127 3.75 19.24 -0.40
CA ASN A 127 3.87 17.84 -0.05
C ASN A 127 3.35 17.61 1.37
N ILE A 128 2.09 17.24 1.48
CA ILE A 128 1.49 16.83 2.76
C ILE A 128 1.94 15.43 3.20
N PHE A 129 2.53 14.67 2.30
CA PHE A 129 3.02 13.34 2.60
C PHE A 129 4.54 13.34 2.77
N PRO A 130 5.05 12.71 3.84
CA PRO A 130 6.48 12.51 4.00
C PRO A 130 7.08 11.66 2.88
N THR A 131 8.31 11.94 2.50
CA THR A 131 9.05 11.10 1.55
C THR A 131 9.54 9.80 2.19
N GLU A 132 9.82 9.83 3.48
CA GLU A 132 10.19 8.66 4.26
C GLU A 132 9.24 8.53 5.44
N MET A 133 8.69 7.34 5.60
CA MET A 133 7.77 7.02 6.69
C MET A 133 8.21 5.75 7.40
N THR A 134 7.97 5.72 8.71
CA THR A 134 8.23 4.55 9.54
C THR A 134 6.91 4.06 10.14
N ARG A 135 6.73 2.74 10.16
CA ARG A 135 5.54 2.13 10.73
C ARG A 135 5.47 2.39 12.23
N VAL A 136 4.32 2.86 12.68
CA VAL A 136 4.03 3.01 14.11
C VAL A 136 3.72 1.63 14.67
N LYS A 137 4.52 1.19 15.64
CA LYS A 137 4.30 -0.06 16.37
C LYS A 137 3.35 0.20 17.53
N LYS A 138 2.35 -0.63 17.60
CA LYS A 138 1.45 -0.64 18.75
C LYS A 138 2.05 -1.38 19.93
#